data_2d0f12a60018f8329eb185df26d0975c
#
_entry.id   2d0f12a60018f8329eb185df26d0975c
#
_cell.length_a   1.000
_cell.length_b   1.000
_cell.length_c   1.000
_cell.angle_alpha   90.00
_cell.angle_beta   90.00
_cell.angle_gamma   90.00
#
_symmetry.space_group_name_H-M   'P 1'
#
loop_
_entity.id
_entity.type
_entity.pdbx_description
1 polymer ?
#
loop_
_entity_poly.entity_id
_entity_poly.type
_entity_poly.pdbx_seq_one_letter_code
_entity_poly.pdbx_strand_id
1 'polypeptide(L)'
;MLEKKWLKINIINFTKINYKIDIKNIHNLRGRHNWQNAAAAYIVAKKIGLSNDTIKSAFMSFKGLPHRLELVYKDGQIEYINDSKATNVYATSYALKSFKSIIWILGGRSKDEKIDYLFPYLSRVEHVFTIGESGEILAKQLHGKVKVDFVSSLENAFCKSINFIKISKLKKSVILFSPACSSFDQFKNFEERGKYFNNIDKNIKLIKKINAR
;
A
#
# COMPACT_ATOMS: atom_id res chain seq x y z
N MET A 1 43.00 -11.73 -17.50
CA MET A 1 41.99 -12.28 -18.43
C MET A 1 40.92 -13.02 -17.61
N LEU A 2 40.09 -12.27 -16.87
CA LEU A 2 38.91 -12.78 -16.14
C LEU A 2 37.70 -12.39 -16.96
N GLU A 3 37.47 -13.17 -18.02
CA GLU A 3 36.46 -12.87 -19.01
C GLU A 3 35.10 -13.43 -18.69
N LYS A 4 34.11 -12.55 -18.77
CA LYS A 4 32.83 -12.78 -19.50
C LYS A 4 32.03 -14.07 -19.23
N LYS A 5 32.02 -14.61 -18.00
CA LYS A 5 31.15 -15.74 -17.67
C LYS A 5 29.85 -15.33 -16.94
N TRP A 6 29.59 -14.03 -16.81
CA TRP A 6 28.49 -13.51 -15.96
C TRP A 6 27.25 -13.05 -16.70
N LEU A 7 27.13 -13.20 -18.02
CA LEU A 7 26.00 -12.72 -18.80
C LEU A 7 25.36 -13.78 -19.70
N LYS A 8 24.98 -14.92 -19.12
CA LYS A 8 23.74 -15.56 -19.55
C LYS A 8 22.67 -15.22 -18.52
N ILE A 9 22.10 -14.03 -18.63
CA ILE A 9 20.82 -13.69 -18.01
C ILE A 9 19.80 -14.60 -18.68
N ASN A 10 19.55 -15.75 -18.11
CA ASN A 10 18.38 -16.54 -18.43
C ASN A 10 17.19 -15.68 -17.96
N ILE A 11 16.52 -15.03 -18.91
CA ILE A 11 15.25 -14.35 -18.64
C ILE A 11 14.29 -15.43 -18.15
N ILE A 12 14.13 -15.51 -16.84
CA ILE A 12 13.25 -16.48 -16.21
C ILE A 12 11.84 -15.98 -16.42
N ASN A 13 11.08 -16.63 -17.29
CA ASN A 13 9.68 -16.33 -17.47
C ASN A 13 8.90 -16.89 -16.28
N PHE A 14 8.65 -16.06 -15.28
CA PHE A 14 7.95 -16.41 -14.04
C PHE A 14 6.55 -17.01 -14.27
N THR A 15 5.92 -16.77 -15.41
CA THR A 15 4.58 -17.31 -15.70
C THR A 15 4.61 -18.79 -16.12
N LYS A 16 5.77 -19.29 -16.55
CA LYS A 16 5.96 -20.68 -17.01
C LYS A 16 6.55 -21.63 -15.97
N ILE A 17 6.86 -21.12 -14.78
CA ILE A 17 7.44 -21.94 -13.71
C ILE A 17 6.34 -22.66 -12.97
N ASN A 18 6.44 -23.98 -12.92
CA ASN A 18 5.56 -24.80 -12.08
C ASN A 18 6.03 -24.70 -10.62
N TYR A 19 5.41 -23.80 -9.86
CA TYR A 19 5.67 -23.66 -8.44
C TYR A 19 4.96 -24.79 -7.70
N LYS A 20 5.72 -25.62 -6.98
CA LYS A 20 5.16 -26.63 -6.08
C LYS A 20 4.58 -26.04 -4.79
N ILE A 21 4.50 -24.71 -4.71
CA ILE A 21 3.96 -23.93 -3.59
C ILE A 21 2.92 -22.98 -4.16
N ASP A 22 1.75 -22.90 -3.53
CA ASP A 22 0.74 -21.93 -3.91
C ASP A 22 1.11 -20.52 -3.41
N ILE A 23 1.92 -19.83 -4.22
CA ILE A 23 2.42 -18.48 -3.94
C ILE A 23 1.27 -17.46 -3.83
N LYS A 24 0.12 -17.72 -4.46
CA LYS A 24 -1.03 -16.79 -4.46
C LYS A 24 -1.75 -16.75 -3.12
N ASN A 25 -1.62 -17.80 -2.33
CA ASN A 25 -2.27 -17.96 -1.02
C ASN A 25 -1.37 -17.60 0.17
N ILE A 26 -0.25 -16.91 -0.07
CA ILE A 26 0.56 -16.38 1.03
C ILE A 26 -0.13 -15.15 1.60
N HIS A 27 -0.73 -15.26 2.78
CA HIS A 27 -1.62 -14.26 3.38
C HIS A 27 -1.02 -12.86 3.52
N ASN A 28 0.29 -12.77 3.77
CA ASN A 28 0.98 -11.50 4.02
C ASN A 28 1.64 -10.90 2.77
N LEU A 29 1.53 -11.55 1.60
CA LEU A 29 2.05 -11.07 0.33
C LEU A 29 0.91 -10.71 -0.63
N ARG A 30 0.16 -9.66 -0.28
CA ARG A 30 -0.98 -9.20 -1.08
C ARG A 30 -0.53 -8.54 -2.37
N GLY A 31 -1.28 -8.80 -3.45
CA GLY A 31 -1.08 -8.19 -4.75
C GLY A 31 -0.15 -8.97 -5.69
N ARG A 32 -0.46 -8.89 -6.99
CA ARG A 32 0.22 -9.66 -8.03
C ARG A 32 1.75 -9.42 -8.07
N HIS A 33 2.19 -8.19 -7.79
CA HIS A 33 3.61 -7.84 -7.74
C HIS A 33 4.35 -8.58 -6.61
N ASN A 34 3.72 -8.80 -5.46
CA ASN A 34 4.31 -9.58 -4.37
C ASN A 34 4.39 -11.07 -4.70
N TRP A 35 3.46 -11.61 -5.51
CA TRP A 35 3.59 -12.96 -6.03
C TRP A 35 4.78 -13.10 -6.96
N GLN A 36 5.09 -12.07 -7.78
CA GLN A 36 6.29 -12.06 -8.61
C GLN A 36 7.57 -12.02 -7.77
N ASN A 37 7.59 -11.22 -6.70
CA ASN A 37 8.70 -11.18 -5.74
C ASN A 37 8.89 -12.53 -5.05
N ALA A 38 7.81 -13.16 -4.59
CA ALA A 38 7.85 -14.50 -3.98
C ALA A 38 8.32 -15.56 -4.99
N ALA A 39 7.89 -15.46 -6.24
CA ALA A 39 8.34 -16.33 -7.31
C ALA A 39 9.86 -16.23 -7.55
N ALA A 40 10.39 -15.01 -7.57
CA ALA A 40 11.82 -14.78 -7.68
C ALA A 40 12.59 -15.37 -6.49
N ALA A 41 12.10 -15.12 -5.28
CA ALA A 41 12.69 -15.70 -4.05
C ALA A 41 12.66 -17.24 -4.07
N TYR A 42 11.55 -17.85 -4.52
CA TYR A 42 11.43 -19.30 -4.67
C TYR A 42 12.52 -19.86 -5.59
N ILE A 43 12.73 -19.24 -6.76
CA ILE A 43 13.70 -19.70 -7.74
C ILE A 43 15.11 -19.65 -7.18
N VAL A 44 15.46 -18.54 -6.51
CA VAL A 44 16.78 -18.40 -5.87
C VAL A 44 16.96 -19.48 -4.79
N ALA A 45 15.96 -19.64 -3.92
CA ALA A 45 15.99 -20.65 -2.86
C ALA A 45 16.16 -22.09 -3.41
N LYS A 46 15.49 -22.42 -4.51
CA LYS A 46 15.65 -23.71 -5.20
C LYS A 46 17.05 -23.87 -5.79
N LYS A 47 17.60 -22.81 -6.37
CA LYS A 47 18.97 -22.79 -6.95
C LYS A 47 20.05 -23.06 -5.91
N ILE A 48 19.87 -22.59 -4.67
CA ILE A 48 20.80 -22.84 -3.54
C ILE A 48 20.49 -24.14 -2.78
N GLY A 49 19.56 -24.96 -3.29
CA GLY A 49 19.32 -26.32 -2.79
C GLY A 49 18.27 -26.45 -1.69
N LEU A 50 17.50 -25.40 -1.36
CA LEU A 50 16.48 -25.52 -0.31
C LEU A 50 15.31 -26.43 -0.74
N SER A 51 14.78 -27.19 0.23
CA SER A 51 13.59 -28.03 0.03
C SER A 51 12.33 -27.20 -0.16
N ASN A 52 11.30 -27.75 -0.81
CA ASN A 52 10.02 -27.06 -0.96
C ASN A 52 9.35 -26.79 0.39
N ASP A 53 9.50 -27.71 1.36
CA ASP A 53 8.89 -27.57 2.69
C ASP A 53 9.57 -26.44 3.48
N THR A 54 10.89 -26.31 3.39
CA THR A 54 11.62 -25.17 3.97
C THR A 54 11.17 -23.85 3.38
N ILE A 55 11.06 -23.76 2.05
CA ILE A 55 10.62 -22.54 1.36
C ILE A 55 9.16 -22.22 1.71
N LYS A 56 8.28 -23.22 1.74
CA LYS A 56 6.89 -23.06 2.13
C LYS A 56 6.76 -22.51 3.56
N SER A 57 7.48 -23.12 4.50
CA SER A 57 7.51 -22.66 5.90
C SER A 57 7.98 -21.22 6.03
N ALA A 58 9.05 -20.85 5.30
CA ALA A 58 9.55 -19.47 5.26
C ALA A 58 8.50 -18.49 4.70
N PHE A 59 7.81 -18.83 3.63
CA PHE A 59 6.73 -17.99 3.09
C PHE A 59 5.53 -17.86 4.03
N MET A 60 5.13 -18.93 4.70
CA MET A 60 4.02 -18.91 5.66
C MET A 60 4.35 -18.11 6.92
N SER A 61 5.59 -18.10 7.37
CA SER A 61 6.06 -17.34 8.53
C SER A 61 6.39 -15.88 8.21
N PHE A 62 6.56 -15.52 6.93
CA PHE A 62 6.92 -14.18 6.52
C PHE A 62 5.76 -13.20 6.76
N LYS A 63 5.98 -12.22 7.62
CA LYS A 63 4.96 -11.22 8.03
C LYS A 63 4.74 -10.10 7.01
N GLY A 64 5.44 -10.08 5.89
CA GLY A 64 5.49 -8.95 4.97
C GLY A 64 6.54 -7.91 5.37
N LEU A 65 6.68 -6.88 4.54
CA LEU A 65 7.55 -5.74 4.86
C LEU A 65 6.71 -4.63 5.48
N PRO A 66 7.19 -3.95 6.53
CA PRO A 66 6.52 -2.79 7.11
C PRO A 66 6.19 -1.74 6.04
N HIS A 67 5.01 -1.15 6.13
CA HIS A 67 4.55 -0.07 5.26
C HIS A 67 4.43 -0.44 3.77
N ARG A 68 4.33 -1.73 3.43
CA ARG A 68 4.04 -2.24 2.08
C ARG A 68 2.79 -3.09 2.07
N LEU A 69 1.65 -2.50 1.75
CA LEU A 69 0.32 -3.12 1.82
C LEU A 69 0.11 -3.86 3.16
N GLU A 70 0.71 -3.32 4.22
CA GLU A 70 0.68 -3.86 5.56
C GLU A 70 -0.74 -3.76 6.13
N LEU A 71 -1.33 -4.89 6.52
CA LEU A 71 -2.57 -4.89 7.29
C LEU A 71 -2.26 -4.48 8.73
N VAL A 72 -2.63 -3.25 9.09
CA VAL A 72 -2.38 -2.68 10.43
C VAL A 72 -3.46 -3.12 11.42
N TYR A 73 -4.71 -3.05 10.97
CA TYR A 73 -5.86 -3.33 11.81
C TYR A 73 -7.04 -3.82 10.95
N LYS A 74 -7.93 -4.57 11.57
CA LYS A 74 -9.18 -5.03 10.96
C LYS A 74 -10.32 -4.88 11.95
N ASP A 75 -11.40 -4.22 11.52
CA ASP A 75 -12.64 -4.07 12.27
C ASP A 75 -13.78 -4.67 11.45
N GLY A 76 -14.25 -5.83 11.86
CA GLY A 76 -15.21 -6.59 11.07
C GLY A 76 -14.68 -6.90 9.67
N GLN A 77 -15.30 -6.30 8.64
CA GLN A 77 -14.86 -6.43 7.23
C GLN A 77 -14.15 -5.18 6.70
N ILE A 78 -13.82 -4.24 7.57
CA ILE A 78 -13.06 -3.04 7.23
C ILE A 78 -11.59 -3.29 7.53
N GLU A 79 -10.73 -3.14 6.52
CA GLU A 79 -9.29 -3.33 6.63
C GLU A 79 -8.57 -1.98 6.57
N TYR A 80 -7.56 -1.80 7.41
CA TYR A 80 -6.71 -0.61 7.48
C TYR A 80 -5.34 -0.99 6.93
N ILE A 81 -5.01 -0.46 5.76
CA ILE A 81 -3.82 -0.85 5.00
C ILE A 81 -2.82 0.30 4.96
N ASN A 82 -1.62 0.05 5.46
CA ASN A 82 -0.49 0.96 5.38
C ASN A 82 0.40 0.61 4.18
N ASP A 83 0.48 1.54 3.25
CA ASP A 83 1.35 1.45 2.08
C ASP A 83 2.20 2.73 1.94
N SER A 84 2.67 3.27 3.09
CA SER A 84 3.47 4.50 3.14
C SER A 84 4.73 4.45 2.27
N LYS A 85 5.22 3.26 1.93
CA LYS A 85 6.33 3.03 0.99
C LYS A 85 5.99 3.37 -0.46
N ALA A 86 4.71 3.46 -0.83
CA ALA A 86 4.28 3.89 -2.16
C ALA A 86 4.47 5.40 -2.33
N THR A 87 5.69 5.83 -2.59
CA THR A 87 6.09 7.24 -2.71
C THR A 87 5.99 7.79 -4.14
N ASN A 88 5.35 7.05 -5.05
CA ASN A 88 5.09 7.45 -6.44
C ASN A 88 3.81 6.78 -6.98
N VAL A 89 3.31 7.28 -8.11
CA VAL A 89 2.07 6.82 -8.74
C VAL A 89 2.13 5.36 -9.18
N TYR A 90 3.29 4.87 -9.65
CA TYR A 90 3.43 3.48 -10.09
C TYR A 90 3.24 2.52 -8.92
N ALA A 91 3.89 2.78 -7.78
CA ALA A 91 3.74 1.96 -6.58
C ALA A 91 2.28 1.94 -6.12
N THR A 92 1.63 3.10 -6.02
CA THR A 92 0.22 3.23 -5.63
C THR A 92 -0.73 2.51 -6.59
N SER A 93 -0.42 2.42 -7.89
CA SER A 93 -1.25 1.69 -8.84
C SER A 93 -1.41 0.20 -8.47
N TYR A 94 -0.38 -0.40 -7.91
CA TYR A 94 -0.44 -1.79 -7.43
C TYR A 94 -1.35 -1.92 -6.20
N ALA A 95 -1.32 -0.94 -5.31
CA ALA A 95 -2.21 -0.89 -4.16
C ALA A 95 -3.68 -0.79 -4.60
N LEU A 96 -4.00 0.16 -5.48
CA LEU A 96 -5.37 0.32 -6.01
C LEU A 96 -5.87 -0.92 -6.76
N LYS A 97 -4.98 -1.64 -7.48
CA LYS A 97 -5.33 -2.91 -8.14
C LYS A 97 -5.65 -4.04 -7.16
N SER A 98 -5.11 -3.98 -5.94
CA SER A 98 -5.17 -5.09 -4.98
C SER A 98 -6.48 -5.14 -4.20
N PHE A 99 -7.24 -4.05 -4.16
CA PHE A 99 -8.46 -3.93 -3.34
C PHE A 99 -9.67 -3.47 -4.16
N LYS A 100 -10.83 -3.53 -3.51
CA LYS A 100 -12.11 -2.97 -3.98
C LYS A 100 -12.74 -2.20 -2.84
N SER A 101 -13.65 -1.26 -3.15
CA SER A 101 -14.32 -0.40 -2.16
C SER A 101 -13.32 0.31 -1.26
N ILE A 102 -12.48 1.14 -1.89
CA ILE A 102 -11.32 1.78 -1.28
C ILE A 102 -11.70 3.19 -0.83
N ILE A 103 -11.44 3.51 0.44
CA ILE A 103 -11.31 4.89 0.90
C ILE A 103 -9.80 5.19 0.89
N TRP A 104 -9.40 6.05 -0.03
CA TRP A 104 -7.99 6.26 -0.33
C TRP A 104 -7.46 7.54 0.30
N ILE A 105 -6.35 7.43 1.05
CA ILE A 105 -5.61 8.57 1.59
C ILE A 105 -4.36 8.78 0.72
N LEU A 106 -4.27 9.94 0.10
CA LEU A 106 -3.31 10.31 -0.93
C LEU A 106 -2.64 11.63 -0.57
N GLY A 107 -1.33 11.77 -0.77
CA GLY A 107 -0.66 13.05 -0.67
C GLY A 107 0.67 13.05 0.09
N GLY A 108 1.23 14.23 0.23
CA GLY A 108 2.58 14.50 0.67
C GLY A 108 3.25 15.47 -0.29
N ARG A 109 4.57 15.38 -0.49
CA ARG A 109 5.31 16.16 -1.50
C ARG A 109 5.38 15.38 -2.80
N SER A 110 4.67 15.86 -3.83
CA SER A 110 4.70 15.29 -5.17
C SER A 110 6.06 15.52 -5.84
N LYS A 111 6.41 14.63 -6.77
CA LYS A 111 7.59 14.74 -7.65
C LYS A 111 7.18 15.17 -9.07
N ASP A 112 6.16 16.02 -9.20
CA ASP A 112 5.59 16.47 -10.48
C ASP A 112 5.04 15.34 -11.35
N GLU A 113 4.76 14.18 -10.76
CA GLU A 113 4.19 13.05 -11.46
C GLU A 113 2.70 13.31 -11.76
N LYS A 114 2.31 13.01 -12.98
CA LYS A 114 0.91 13.08 -13.40
C LYS A 114 0.12 11.95 -12.73
N ILE A 115 -0.89 12.31 -11.96
CA ILE A 115 -1.76 11.35 -11.29
C ILE A 115 -2.68 10.59 -12.24
N ASP A 116 -2.78 11.03 -13.51
CA ASP A 116 -3.62 10.43 -14.54
C ASP A 116 -3.31 8.94 -14.79
N TYR A 117 -2.08 8.50 -14.52
CA TYR A 117 -1.72 7.08 -14.52
C TYR A 117 -2.60 6.23 -13.58
N LEU A 118 -3.21 6.83 -12.56
CA LEU A 118 -4.06 6.14 -11.58
C LEU A 118 -5.55 6.15 -11.97
N PHE A 119 -5.97 6.96 -12.95
CA PHE A 119 -7.38 7.08 -13.34
C PHE A 119 -8.06 5.76 -13.72
N PRO A 120 -7.41 4.80 -14.42
CA PRO A 120 -8.02 3.51 -14.73
C PRO A 120 -8.45 2.68 -13.50
N TYR A 121 -7.96 3.03 -12.32
CA TYR A 121 -8.24 2.29 -11.07
C TYR A 121 -9.26 2.99 -10.17
N LEU A 122 -9.72 4.21 -10.52
CA LEU A 122 -10.64 4.99 -9.70
C LEU A 122 -12.02 4.35 -9.55
N SER A 123 -12.42 3.46 -10.46
CA SER A 123 -13.67 2.67 -10.32
C SER A 123 -13.69 1.75 -9.08
N ARG A 124 -12.55 1.58 -8.41
CA ARG A 124 -12.41 0.80 -7.17
C ARG A 124 -12.45 1.68 -5.92
N VAL A 125 -12.47 3.00 -6.09
CA VAL A 125 -12.33 4.01 -5.03
C VAL A 125 -13.70 4.64 -4.77
N GLU A 126 -14.14 4.57 -3.52
CA GLU A 126 -15.39 5.18 -3.05
C GLU A 126 -15.20 6.67 -2.73
N HIS A 127 -14.05 7.01 -2.15
CA HIS A 127 -13.70 8.37 -1.76
C HIS A 127 -12.18 8.53 -1.65
N VAL A 128 -11.68 9.73 -1.94
CA VAL A 128 -10.27 10.13 -1.76
C VAL A 128 -10.18 11.25 -0.74
N PHE A 129 -9.29 11.11 0.22
CA PHE A 129 -8.86 12.21 1.09
C PHE A 129 -7.43 12.57 0.73
N THR A 130 -7.22 13.80 0.23
CA THR A 130 -5.88 14.29 -0.11
C THR A 130 -5.30 15.08 1.05
N ILE A 131 -3.98 14.93 1.29
CA ILE A 131 -3.25 15.52 2.42
C ILE A 131 -1.93 16.14 1.99
N GLY A 132 -1.35 16.94 2.88
CA GLY A 132 0.01 17.46 2.75
C GLY A 132 0.17 18.54 1.68
N GLU A 133 1.42 18.85 1.37
CA GLU A 133 1.84 19.96 0.50
C GLU A 133 1.16 19.92 -0.88
N SER A 134 1.04 18.75 -1.48
CA SER A 134 0.42 18.59 -2.80
C SER A 134 -1.08 18.29 -2.75
N GLY A 135 -1.68 18.22 -1.55
CA GLY A 135 -3.04 17.72 -1.36
C GLY A 135 -4.09 18.49 -2.15
N GLU A 136 -4.02 19.82 -2.18
CA GLU A 136 -4.98 20.66 -2.90
C GLU A 136 -4.88 20.48 -4.43
N ILE A 137 -3.65 20.40 -4.96
CA ILE A 137 -3.42 20.18 -6.39
C ILE A 137 -3.94 18.80 -6.80
N LEU A 138 -3.67 17.78 -5.99
CA LEU A 138 -4.16 16.41 -6.22
C LEU A 138 -5.70 16.34 -6.18
N ALA A 139 -6.33 17.06 -5.25
CA ALA A 139 -7.78 17.14 -5.19
C ALA A 139 -8.36 17.75 -6.47
N LYS A 140 -7.77 18.85 -6.97
CA LYS A 140 -8.17 19.48 -8.24
C LYS A 140 -8.04 18.52 -9.43
N GLN A 141 -6.96 17.72 -9.51
CA GLN A 141 -6.76 16.75 -10.61
C GLN A 141 -7.78 15.59 -10.57
N LEU A 142 -8.26 15.22 -9.38
CA LEU A 142 -9.25 14.14 -9.17
C LEU A 142 -10.69 14.62 -9.25
N HIS A 143 -10.93 15.93 -9.17
CA HIS A 143 -12.27 16.51 -9.22
C HIS A 143 -13.03 16.06 -10.47
N GLY A 144 -14.29 15.68 -10.31
CA GLY A 144 -15.15 15.17 -11.39
C GLY A 144 -14.84 13.72 -11.83
N LYS A 145 -13.79 13.07 -11.30
CA LYS A 145 -13.42 11.68 -11.62
C LYS A 145 -13.75 10.71 -10.50
N VAL A 146 -13.66 11.18 -9.27
CA VAL A 146 -13.98 10.45 -8.04
C VAL A 146 -14.37 11.46 -6.96
N LYS A 147 -15.11 11.02 -5.94
CA LYS A 147 -15.38 11.86 -4.77
C LYS A 147 -14.06 12.14 -4.05
N VAL A 148 -13.73 13.41 -3.86
CA VAL A 148 -12.46 13.83 -3.27
C VAL A 148 -12.63 15.06 -2.37
N ASP A 149 -11.96 15.01 -1.21
CA ASP A 149 -11.82 16.14 -0.30
C ASP A 149 -10.37 16.37 0.04
N PHE A 150 -9.94 17.63 -0.01
CA PHE A 150 -8.67 18.03 0.59
C PHE A 150 -8.85 18.19 2.10
N VAL A 151 -7.91 17.62 2.87
CA VAL A 151 -7.85 17.73 4.33
C VAL A 151 -6.41 18.01 4.78
N SER A 152 -6.26 18.75 5.88
CA SER A 152 -4.96 19.29 6.26
C SER A 152 -3.98 18.26 6.80
N SER A 153 -4.46 17.16 7.39
CA SER A 153 -3.59 16.20 8.08
C SER A 153 -4.00 14.74 7.87
N LEU A 154 -3.08 13.84 8.16
CA LEU A 154 -3.31 12.40 8.08
C LEU A 154 -4.37 11.94 9.08
N GLU A 155 -4.42 12.54 10.28
CA GLU A 155 -5.45 12.27 11.29
C GLU A 155 -6.84 12.65 10.80
N ASN A 156 -6.97 13.84 10.21
CA ASN A 156 -8.23 14.30 9.67
C ASN A 156 -8.70 13.38 8.53
N ALA A 157 -7.78 12.96 7.64
CA ALA A 157 -8.09 12.01 6.58
C ALA A 157 -8.58 10.67 7.16
N PHE A 158 -7.92 10.17 8.20
CA PHE A 158 -8.29 8.91 8.86
C PHE A 158 -9.67 9.02 9.55
N CYS A 159 -9.91 10.07 10.34
CA CYS A 159 -11.20 10.30 10.99
C CYS A 159 -12.34 10.42 9.98
N LYS A 160 -12.13 11.20 8.90
CA LYS A 160 -13.11 11.37 7.84
C LYS A 160 -13.35 10.06 7.08
N SER A 161 -12.33 9.23 6.87
CA SER A 161 -12.46 7.90 6.26
C SER A 161 -13.39 7.00 7.06
N ILE A 162 -13.22 6.95 8.39
CA ILE A 162 -14.09 6.17 9.28
C ILE A 162 -15.53 6.71 9.25
N ASN A 163 -15.68 8.04 9.32
CA ASN A 163 -16.99 8.67 9.27
C ASN A 163 -17.71 8.41 7.93
N PHE A 164 -16.99 8.51 6.82
CA PHE A 164 -17.52 8.20 5.48
C PHE A 164 -18.05 6.77 5.41
N ILE A 165 -17.31 5.78 5.92
CA ILE A 165 -17.74 4.37 5.95
C ILE A 165 -19.04 4.22 6.75
N LYS A 166 -19.14 4.88 7.92
CA LYS A 166 -20.34 4.83 8.78
C LYS A 166 -21.57 5.43 8.07
N ILE A 167 -21.42 6.63 7.50
CA ILE A 167 -22.52 7.34 6.82
C ILE A 167 -22.95 6.57 5.57
N SER A 168 -22.01 6.08 4.77
CA SER A 168 -22.27 5.34 3.53
C SER A 168 -22.71 3.89 3.79
N LYS A 169 -22.74 3.43 5.05
CA LYS A 169 -23.12 2.07 5.47
C LYS A 169 -22.35 0.97 4.73
N LEU A 170 -21.07 1.23 4.42
CA LEU A 170 -20.22 0.26 3.72
C LEU A 170 -19.90 -0.90 4.66
N LYS A 171 -20.36 -2.10 4.29
CA LYS A 171 -20.15 -3.32 5.09
C LYS A 171 -18.74 -3.88 4.93
N LYS A 172 -18.14 -3.72 3.74
CA LYS A 172 -16.79 -4.21 3.41
C LYS A 172 -16.04 -3.14 2.65
N SER A 173 -14.92 -2.70 3.19
CA SER A 173 -14.11 -1.63 2.59
C SER A 173 -12.67 -1.67 3.10
N VAL A 174 -11.81 -0.90 2.45
CA VAL A 174 -10.41 -0.74 2.81
C VAL A 174 -10.12 0.74 3.01
N ILE A 175 -9.62 1.13 4.18
CA ILE A 175 -8.94 2.42 4.35
C ILE A 175 -7.50 2.20 3.91
N LEU A 176 -7.17 2.70 2.73
CA LEU A 176 -5.88 2.52 2.09
C LEU A 176 -5.06 3.80 2.20
N PHE A 177 -3.99 3.76 2.98
CA PHE A 177 -2.97 4.80 3.00
C PHE A 177 -1.88 4.44 1.99
N SER A 178 -1.99 4.93 0.75
CA SER A 178 -1.01 4.75 -0.33
C SER A 178 -0.78 6.11 -1.00
N PRO A 179 0.19 6.87 -0.48
CA PRO A 179 0.25 8.32 -0.65
C PRO A 179 0.67 8.80 -2.05
N ALA A 180 1.26 7.98 -2.91
CA ALA A 180 1.82 8.34 -4.21
C ALA A 180 2.86 9.49 -4.19
N CYS A 181 3.14 10.05 -3.03
CA CYS A 181 4.02 11.19 -2.79
C CYS A 181 5.10 10.86 -1.78
N SER A 182 6.22 11.57 -1.83
CA SER A 182 7.22 11.50 -0.76
C SER A 182 6.67 12.07 0.55
N SER A 183 7.34 11.76 1.67
CA SER A 183 6.88 12.14 3.01
C SER A 183 7.54 13.42 3.54
N PHE A 184 8.47 14.01 2.78
CA PHE A 184 9.39 15.05 3.26
C PHE A 184 8.75 16.42 3.52
N ASP A 185 7.45 16.55 3.31
CA ASP A 185 6.66 17.72 3.71
C ASP A 185 6.31 17.72 5.22
N GLN A 186 6.09 16.53 5.80
CA GLN A 186 5.63 16.39 7.19
C GLN A 186 6.45 15.40 8.04
N PHE A 187 7.26 14.54 7.42
CA PHE A 187 8.00 13.46 8.07
C PHE A 187 9.42 13.35 7.51
N LYS A 188 10.36 12.87 8.32
CA LYS A 188 11.76 12.66 7.90
C LYS A 188 11.92 11.62 6.79
N ASN A 189 11.05 10.60 6.80
CA ASN A 189 11.06 9.51 5.83
C ASN A 189 9.70 8.80 5.81
N PHE A 190 9.52 7.86 4.86
CA PHE A 190 8.28 7.11 4.73
C PHE A 190 8.06 6.13 5.89
N GLU A 191 9.11 5.68 6.55
CA GLU A 191 9.04 4.80 7.73
C GLU A 191 8.40 5.54 8.90
N GLU A 192 8.81 6.77 9.18
CA GLU A 192 8.22 7.61 10.22
C GLU A 192 6.74 7.88 9.91
N ARG A 193 6.42 8.27 8.68
CA ARG A 193 5.05 8.46 8.22
C ARG A 193 4.22 7.18 8.36
N GLY A 194 4.79 6.04 8.03
CA GLY A 194 4.12 4.75 8.16
C GLY A 194 3.89 4.35 9.63
N LYS A 195 4.88 4.54 10.50
CA LYS A 195 4.72 4.33 11.95
C LYS A 195 3.66 5.24 12.54
N TYR A 196 3.60 6.48 12.06
CA TYR A 196 2.58 7.43 12.49
C TYR A 196 1.17 6.94 12.12
N PHE A 197 0.96 6.46 10.90
CA PHE A 197 -0.30 5.85 10.48
C PHE A 197 -0.66 4.61 11.33
N ASN A 198 0.30 3.74 11.62
CA ASN A 198 0.06 2.54 12.44
C ASN A 198 -0.41 2.87 13.87
N ASN A 199 -0.04 4.03 14.39
CA ASN A 199 -0.39 4.49 15.74
C ASN A 199 -1.53 5.52 15.76
N ILE A 200 -2.14 5.83 14.62
CA ILE A 200 -3.04 6.98 14.47
C ILE A 200 -4.27 6.90 15.39
N ASP A 201 -4.83 5.71 15.60
CA ASP A 201 -5.98 5.52 16.51
C ASP A 201 -5.61 5.85 17.97
N LYS A 202 -4.39 5.49 18.39
CA LYS A 202 -3.87 5.84 19.72
C LYS A 202 -3.65 7.35 19.83
N ASN A 203 -3.10 7.96 18.78
CA ASN A 203 -2.84 9.40 18.71
C ASN A 203 -4.16 10.19 18.77
N ILE A 204 -5.18 9.78 18.03
CA ILE A 204 -6.51 10.40 18.04
C ILE A 204 -7.15 10.29 19.43
N LYS A 205 -7.08 9.14 20.09
CA LYS A 205 -7.60 8.96 21.45
C LYS A 205 -6.90 9.87 22.45
N LEU A 206 -5.58 10.06 22.29
CA LEU A 206 -4.78 10.95 23.13
C LEU A 206 -5.18 12.42 22.91
N ILE A 207 -5.30 12.87 21.67
CA ILE A 207 -5.70 14.24 21.30
C ILE A 207 -7.11 14.54 21.86
N LYS A 208 -8.06 13.63 21.71
CA LYS A 208 -9.41 13.81 22.27
C LYS A 208 -9.41 13.95 23.79
N LYS A 209 -8.55 13.20 24.52
CA LYS A 209 -8.41 13.35 25.98
C LYS A 209 -7.82 14.70 26.39
N ILE A 210 -6.89 15.24 25.61
CA ILE A 210 -6.27 16.55 25.88
C ILE A 210 -7.29 17.66 25.69
N ASN A 211 -8.08 17.61 24.62
CA ASN A 211 -9.08 18.63 24.28
C ASN A 211 -10.37 18.57 25.13
N ALA A 212 -10.54 17.52 25.92
CA ALA A 212 -11.66 17.34 26.84
C ALA A 212 -11.35 17.77 28.30
N ARG A 213 -10.14 18.27 28.54
CA ARG A 213 -9.69 18.89 29.81
C ARG A 213 -9.65 20.39 29.70
#